data_33709cf8f01bf70b5f1194ea8a1fdcf2
#
_entry.id   33709cf8f01bf70b5f1194ea8a1fdcf2
#
_cell.length_a   1.000
_cell.length_b   1.000
_cell.length_c   1.000
_cell.angle_alpha   90.00
_cell.angle_beta   90.00
_cell.angle_gamma   90.00
#
_symmetry.space_group_name_H-M   'P 1'
#
loop_
_entity.id
_entity.type
_entity.pdbx_description
1 polymer ?
#
loop_
_entity_poly.entity_id
_entity_poly.type
_entity_poly.pdbx_seq_one_letter_code
_entity_poly.pdbx_strand_id
1 'polypeptide(L)'
;MIRLISNERGDTPLVEAYRTLRSNLQYVCNQHKCKIICITAATSGEGTSEVAANTALALSKNNNKVLLVDGNLRNPVQHVAFNVQNKGLTNAVIMDEDLTIHRNIVPHLDVLTAGEVVTHPSEVVDSSKLSTIWDYIRDEYDVVI
;
A
#
# COMPACT_ATOMS: atom_id res chain seq x y z
N MET A 1 13.17 8.07 -7.70
CA MET A 1 12.59 6.85 -8.29
C MET A 1 12.58 5.78 -7.21
N ILE A 2 11.45 5.12 -6.97
CA ILE A 2 11.33 4.06 -5.95
C ILE A 2 12.13 2.83 -6.43
N ARG A 3 12.99 2.29 -5.56
CA ARG A 3 13.74 1.07 -5.82
C ARG A 3 13.00 -0.12 -5.25
N LEU A 4 12.48 -0.99 -6.11
CA LEU A 4 11.72 -2.16 -5.67
C LEU A 4 12.63 -3.39 -5.51
N ILE A 5 12.46 -4.11 -4.38
CA ILE A 5 13.20 -5.37 -4.12
C ILE A 5 12.85 -6.49 -5.10
N SER A 6 11.71 -6.39 -5.80
CA SER A 6 11.35 -7.32 -6.88
C SER A 6 12.31 -7.26 -8.08
N ASN A 7 13.01 -6.12 -8.25
CA ASN A 7 13.96 -5.89 -9.33
C ASN A 7 15.41 -6.28 -8.94
N GLU A 8 15.65 -6.61 -7.67
CA GLU A 8 16.94 -7.04 -7.18
C GLU A 8 17.22 -8.50 -7.58
N ARG A 9 18.43 -8.75 -8.07
CA ARG A 9 18.89 -10.11 -8.40
C ARG A 9 19.61 -10.71 -7.20
N GLY A 10 19.08 -11.83 -6.69
CA GLY A 10 19.68 -12.58 -5.60
C GLY A 10 19.45 -11.95 -4.21
N ASP A 11 20.20 -12.45 -3.23
CA ASP A 11 20.11 -12.03 -1.83
C ASP A 11 21.03 -10.85 -1.57
N THR A 12 20.53 -9.65 -1.79
CA THR A 12 21.24 -8.40 -1.47
C THR A 12 20.98 -8.00 -0.01
N PRO A 13 21.85 -7.17 0.61
CA PRO A 13 21.60 -6.64 1.97
C PRO A 13 20.23 -5.96 2.10
N LEU A 14 19.77 -5.31 1.03
CA LEU A 14 18.44 -4.69 0.98
C LEU A 14 17.32 -5.73 1.08
N VAL A 15 17.40 -6.80 0.30
CA VAL A 15 16.44 -7.91 0.32
C VAL A 15 16.40 -8.57 1.69
N GLU A 16 17.56 -8.80 2.32
CA GLU A 16 17.65 -9.38 3.67
C GLU A 16 17.05 -8.46 4.74
N ALA A 17 17.26 -7.15 4.65
CA ALA A 17 16.64 -6.20 5.56
C ALA A 17 15.10 -6.28 5.52
N TYR A 18 14.51 -6.37 4.31
CA TYR A 18 13.05 -6.52 4.17
C TYR A 18 12.55 -7.91 4.58
N ARG A 19 13.35 -8.98 4.46
CA ARG A 19 13.01 -10.29 5.03
C ARG A 19 12.92 -10.23 6.56
N THR A 20 13.88 -9.58 7.19
CA THR A 20 13.89 -9.38 8.64
C THR A 20 12.70 -8.54 9.09
N LEU A 21 12.46 -7.40 8.42
CA LEU A 21 11.31 -6.55 8.71
C LEU A 21 10.00 -7.32 8.58
N ARG A 22 9.81 -8.09 7.52
CA ARG A 22 8.65 -8.96 7.32
C ARG A 22 8.42 -9.89 8.49
N SER A 23 9.46 -10.63 8.93
CA SER A 23 9.35 -11.58 10.03
C SER A 23 8.92 -10.90 11.32
N ASN A 24 9.48 -9.73 11.61
CA ASN A 24 9.13 -8.95 12.79
C ASN A 24 7.68 -8.42 12.72
N LEU A 25 7.27 -7.90 11.57
CA LEU A 25 5.90 -7.42 11.38
C LEU A 25 4.87 -8.55 11.51
N GLN A 26 5.14 -9.71 10.92
CA GLN A 26 4.27 -10.88 11.05
C GLN A 26 4.13 -11.32 12.52
N TYR A 27 5.22 -11.34 13.27
CA TYR A 27 5.18 -11.66 14.69
C TYR A 27 4.29 -10.68 15.47
N VAL A 28 4.49 -9.38 15.28
CA VAL A 28 3.72 -8.34 15.96
C VAL A 28 2.24 -8.39 15.54
N CYS A 29 1.97 -8.50 14.24
CA CYS A 29 0.60 -8.53 13.74
C CYS A 29 -0.16 -9.77 14.23
N ASN A 30 0.49 -10.93 14.31
CA ASN A 30 -0.13 -12.14 14.85
C ASN A 30 -0.48 -11.98 16.33
N GLN A 31 0.40 -11.38 17.12
CA GLN A 31 0.15 -11.15 18.55
C GLN A 31 -1.01 -10.17 18.79
N HIS A 32 -1.07 -9.10 18.03
CA HIS A 32 -2.04 -8.02 18.23
C HIS A 32 -3.25 -8.11 17.29
N LYS A 33 -3.33 -9.14 16.44
CA LYS A 33 -4.39 -9.32 15.43
C LYS A 33 -4.55 -8.09 14.52
N CYS A 34 -3.46 -7.36 14.25
CA CYS A 34 -3.50 -6.20 13.38
C CYS A 34 -3.41 -6.62 11.91
N LYS A 35 -4.27 -6.03 11.09
CA LYS A 35 -4.28 -6.22 9.63
C LYS A 35 -3.73 -5.02 8.88
N ILE A 36 -3.76 -3.83 9.49
CA ILE A 36 -3.40 -2.57 8.83
C ILE A 36 -2.14 -2.03 9.47
N ILE A 37 -1.15 -1.72 8.63
CA ILE A 37 0.14 -1.15 9.03
C ILE A 37 0.31 0.18 8.31
N CYS A 38 0.38 1.27 9.06
CA CYS A 38 0.64 2.59 8.50
C CYS A 38 2.13 2.91 8.54
N ILE A 39 2.70 3.29 7.39
CA ILE A 39 4.08 3.74 7.27
C ILE A 39 4.10 5.25 7.06
N THR A 40 4.71 5.96 7.97
CA THR A 40 4.78 7.43 7.96
C THR A 40 6.17 7.92 8.36
N ALA A 41 6.46 9.20 8.11
CA ALA A 41 7.70 9.85 8.47
C ALA A 41 7.44 11.28 9.01
N ALA A 42 8.40 11.81 9.76
CA ALA A 42 8.30 13.13 10.34
C ALA A 42 8.48 14.25 9.30
N THR A 43 9.28 13.99 8.26
CA THR A 43 9.56 14.95 7.18
C THR A 43 9.36 14.33 5.81
N SER A 44 9.18 15.20 4.81
CA SER A 44 9.06 14.76 3.42
C SER A 44 10.39 14.25 2.88
N GLY A 45 10.34 13.22 2.01
CA GLY A 45 11.53 12.70 1.31
C GLY A 45 12.30 11.60 2.06
N GLU A 46 11.80 11.10 3.19
CA GLU A 46 12.46 10.03 3.98
C GLU A 46 12.24 8.61 3.43
N GLY A 47 11.71 8.48 2.22
CA GLY A 47 11.57 7.17 1.56
C GLY A 47 10.35 6.36 2.00
N THR A 48 9.37 6.96 2.68
CA THR A 48 8.16 6.30 3.19
C THR A 48 7.47 5.43 2.14
N SER A 49 7.29 5.97 0.93
CA SER A 49 6.64 5.26 -0.17
C SER A 49 7.45 4.06 -0.67
N GLU A 50 8.80 4.15 -0.63
CA GLU A 50 9.68 3.04 -1.00
C GLU A 50 9.64 1.94 0.08
N VAL A 51 9.65 2.32 1.34
CA VAL A 51 9.53 1.38 2.46
C VAL A 51 8.17 0.68 2.40
N ALA A 52 7.07 1.40 2.17
CA ALA A 52 5.73 0.83 2.04
C ALA A 52 5.64 -0.20 0.90
N ALA A 53 6.10 0.18 -0.30
CA ALA A 53 6.11 -0.70 -1.48
C ALA A 53 6.90 -1.99 -1.22
N ASN A 54 8.13 -1.86 -0.69
CA ASN A 54 8.99 -3.00 -0.44
C ASN A 54 8.50 -3.88 0.72
N THR A 55 7.88 -3.30 1.74
CA THR A 55 7.23 -4.05 2.82
C THR A 55 6.08 -4.89 2.27
N ALA A 56 5.23 -4.31 1.44
CA ALA A 56 4.12 -5.02 0.79
C ALA A 56 4.64 -6.18 -0.10
N LEU A 57 5.67 -5.93 -0.91
CA LEU A 57 6.35 -6.96 -1.72
C LEU A 57 6.96 -8.07 -0.86
N ALA A 58 7.55 -7.74 0.29
CA ALA A 58 8.12 -8.74 1.18
C ALA A 58 7.04 -9.60 1.84
N LEU A 59 5.92 -9.00 2.27
CA LEU A 59 4.81 -9.69 2.92
C LEU A 59 4.04 -10.61 1.96
N SER A 60 3.89 -10.22 0.69
CA SER A 60 3.19 -11.04 -0.31
C SER A 60 3.89 -12.37 -0.62
N LYS A 61 5.21 -12.48 -0.37
CA LYS A 61 5.98 -13.72 -0.59
C LYS A 61 5.58 -14.89 0.32
N ASN A 62 4.83 -14.64 1.39
CA ASN A 62 4.39 -15.68 2.34
C ASN A 62 2.92 -16.09 2.15
N ASN A 63 2.40 -15.99 0.93
CA ASN A 63 1.03 -16.31 0.57
C ASN A 63 -0.04 -15.48 1.32
N ASN A 64 0.34 -14.38 1.98
CA ASN A 64 -0.63 -13.42 2.51
C ASN A 64 -1.22 -12.62 1.35
N LYS A 65 -2.53 -12.46 1.35
CA LYS A 65 -3.21 -11.54 0.44
C LYS A 65 -2.99 -10.11 0.92
N VAL A 66 -2.09 -9.40 0.26
CA VAL A 66 -1.61 -8.06 0.66
C VAL A 66 -2.22 -6.99 -0.23
N LEU A 67 -2.69 -5.90 0.38
CA LEU A 67 -3.03 -4.67 -0.32
C LEU A 67 -2.04 -3.57 0.06
N LEU A 68 -1.42 -2.96 -0.94
CA LEU A 68 -0.71 -1.69 -0.78
C LEU A 68 -1.66 -0.54 -1.13
N VAL A 69 -1.84 0.40 -0.20
CA VAL A 69 -2.68 1.58 -0.40
C VAL A 69 -1.82 2.83 -0.46
N ASP A 70 -1.88 3.58 -1.55
CA ASP A 70 -1.26 4.90 -1.62
C ASP A 70 -2.14 5.94 -0.91
N GLY A 71 -1.87 6.16 0.37
CA GLY A 71 -2.55 7.17 1.19
C GLY A 71 -2.01 8.59 1.01
N ASN A 72 -0.97 8.79 0.18
CA ASN A 72 -0.42 10.11 -0.09
C ASN A 72 -1.20 10.83 -1.19
N LEU A 73 -2.36 11.35 -0.84
CA LEU A 73 -3.28 12.00 -1.79
C LEU A 73 -2.73 13.31 -2.39
N ARG A 74 -1.66 13.87 -1.81
CA ARG A 74 -1.03 15.11 -2.31
C ARG A 74 0.05 14.86 -3.34
N ASN A 75 0.87 13.83 -3.12
CA ASN A 75 1.98 13.47 -3.99
C ASN A 75 2.04 11.95 -4.15
N PRO A 76 1.04 11.33 -4.82
CA PRO A 76 0.98 9.89 -5.00
C PRO A 76 2.11 9.40 -5.91
N VAL A 77 2.69 8.25 -5.58
CA VAL A 77 3.84 7.70 -6.33
C VAL A 77 3.76 6.20 -6.57
N GLN A 78 2.85 5.47 -5.90
CA GLN A 78 2.79 4.02 -6.06
C GLN A 78 2.37 3.60 -7.47
N HIS A 79 1.51 4.38 -8.14
CA HIS A 79 1.13 4.12 -9.53
C HIS A 79 2.34 4.17 -10.48
N VAL A 80 3.30 5.07 -10.23
CA VAL A 80 4.55 5.14 -11.01
C VAL A 80 5.46 3.96 -10.67
N ALA A 81 5.58 3.63 -9.37
CA ALA A 81 6.45 2.54 -8.92
C ALA A 81 6.05 1.19 -9.50
N PHE A 82 4.76 0.93 -9.62
CA PHE A 82 4.21 -0.34 -10.10
C PHE A 82 3.72 -0.28 -11.56
N ASN A 83 3.93 0.86 -12.24
CA ASN A 83 3.52 1.08 -13.64
C ASN A 83 2.04 0.76 -13.90
N VAL A 84 1.16 1.31 -13.07
CA VAL A 84 -0.30 1.18 -13.18
C VAL A 84 -0.95 2.55 -13.34
N GLN A 85 -2.21 2.58 -13.80
CA GLN A 85 -2.98 3.81 -13.89
C GLN A 85 -3.24 4.39 -12.48
N ASN A 86 -3.13 5.72 -12.33
CA ASN A 86 -3.49 6.38 -11.08
C ASN A 86 -5.01 6.61 -10.98
N LYS A 87 -5.76 5.51 -10.84
CA LYS A 87 -7.20 5.52 -10.62
C LYS A 87 -7.48 4.70 -9.35
N GLY A 88 -8.03 5.33 -8.31
CA GLY A 88 -8.12 4.70 -7.01
C GLY A 88 -9.03 5.43 -6.02
N LEU A 89 -8.52 5.73 -4.82
CA LEU A 89 -9.29 6.25 -3.69
C LEU A 89 -10.10 7.51 -4.03
N THR A 90 -9.44 8.54 -4.60
CA THR A 90 -10.11 9.82 -4.87
C THR A 90 -11.19 9.68 -5.93
N ASN A 91 -10.98 8.82 -6.94
CA ASN A 91 -11.98 8.52 -7.95
C ASN A 91 -13.24 7.92 -7.32
N ALA A 92 -13.08 6.94 -6.44
CA ALA A 92 -14.22 6.29 -5.77
C ALA A 92 -14.94 7.22 -4.79
N VAL A 93 -14.17 8.00 -4.00
CA VAL A 93 -14.75 8.80 -2.91
C VAL A 93 -15.33 10.12 -3.40
N ILE A 94 -14.62 10.84 -4.25
CA ILE A 94 -14.98 12.21 -4.68
C ILE A 94 -15.73 12.21 -6.02
N MET A 95 -15.31 11.38 -6.98
CA MET A 95 -15.87 11.36 -8.33
C MET A 95 -17.02 10.38 -8.49
N ASP A 96 -17.36 9.64 -7.43
CA ASP A 96 -18.44 8.64 -7.42
C ASP A 96 -18.26 7.51 -8.45
N GLU A 97 -17.02 7.18 -8.76
CA GLU A 97 -16.68 6.07 -9.64
C GLU A 97 -16.54 4.75 -8.85
N ASP A 98 -16.53 3.63 -9.57
CA ASP A 98 -16.24 2.33 -8.97
C ASP A 98 -14.81 2.25 -8.41
N LEU A 99 -14.65 1.63 -7.25
CA LEU A 99 -13.33 1.43 -6.63
C LEU A 99 -12.45 0.56 -7.53
N THR A 100 -11.36 1.13 -8.00
CA THR A 100 -10.39 0.43 -8.85
C THR A 100 -9.21 -0.05 -8.01
N ILE A 101 -9.06 -1.37 -7.88
CA ILE A 101 -7.90 -2.01 -7.28
C ILE A 101 -7.12 -2.75 -8.36
N HIS A 102 -5.85 -2.44 -8.51
CA HIS A 102 -4.96 -3.11 -9.45
C HIS A 102 -4.54 -4.48 -8.89
N ARG A 103 -5.12 -5.54 -9.46
CA ARG A 103 -4.98 -6.91 -8.95
C ARG A 103 -3.72 -7.61 -9.46
N ASN A 104 -3.14 -8.46 -8.61
CA ASN A 104 -2.04 -9.36 -8.97
C ASN A 104 -0.84 -8.65 -9.63
N ILE A 105 -0.43 -7.53 -9.08
CA ILE A 105 0.77 -6.81 -9.53
C ILE A 105 2.01 -7.71 -9.47
N VAL A 106 2.13 -8.46 -8.36
CA VAL A 106 2.90 -9.69 -8.24
C VAL A 106 2.00 -10.70 -7.51
N PRO A 107 2.34 -12.00 -7.45
CA PRO A 107 1.54 -12.97 -6.72
C PRO A 107 1.21 -12.50 -5.30
N HIS A 108 -0.08 -12.51 -4.95
CA HIS A 108 -0.62 -12.10 -3.65
C HIS A 108 -0.49 -10.61 -3.29
N LEU A 109 -0.11 -9.73 -4.24
CA LEU A 109 -0.08 -8.28 -4.02
C LEU A 109 -1.01 -7.56 -4.97
N ASP A 110 -1.94 -6.83 -4.39
CA ASP A 110 -2.80 -5.86 -5.07
C ASP A 110 -2.37 -4.43 -4.68
N VAL A 111 -2.65 -3.47 -5.55
CA VAL A 111 -2.34 -2.05 -5.30
C VAL A 111 -3.60 -1.20 -5.48
N LEU A 112 -3.92 -0.40 -4.46
CA LEU A 112 -4.91 0.66 -4.51
C LEU A 112 -4.18 1.99 -4.56
N THR A 113 -4.24 2.64 -5.70
CA THR A 113 -3.60 3.95 -5.91
C THR A 113 -4.41 5.07 -5.26
N ALA A 114 -3.77 6.22 -5.05
CA ALA A 114 -4.45 7.39 -4.51
C ALA A 114 -5.58 7.89 -5.40
N GLY A 115 -5.40 7.76 -6.71
CA GLY A 115 -6.29 8.35 -7.71
C GLY A 115 -5.86 9.76 -8.10
N GLU A 116 -6.74 10.51 -8.74
CA GLU A 116 -6.48 11.87 -9.18
C GLU A 116 -6.20 12.80 -7.99
N VAL A 117 -5.25 13.72 -8.18
CA VAL A 117 -4.91 14.70 -7.14
C VAL A 117 -6.08 15.66 -6.93
N VAL A 118 -6.52 15.79 -5.70
CA VAL A 118 -7.65 16.63 -5.31
C VAL A 118 -7.19 17.86 -4.54
N THR A 119 -7.97 18.94 -4.62
CA THR A 119 -7.66 20.20 -3.94
C THR A 119 -7.76 20.08 -2.42
N HIS A 120 -8.69 19.27 -1.92
CA HIS A 120 -9.00 19.11 -0.51
C HIS A 120 -8.93 17.64 -0.07
N PRO A 121 -7.71 17.08 0.18
CA PRO A 121 -7.55 15.68 0.56
C PRO A 121 -8.29 15.29 1.86
N SER A 122 -8.54 16.25 2.76
CA SER A 122 -9.30 16.02 4.00
C SER A 122 -10.74 15.55 3.73
N GLU A 123 -11.37 16.00 2.65
CA GLU A 123 -12.72 15.56 2.28
C GLU A 123 -12.78 14.07 1.94
N VAL A 124 -11.69 13.51 1.41
CA VAL A 124 -11.56 12.08 1.17
C VAL A 124 -11.56 11.32 2.49
N VAL A 125 -10.77 11.82 3.47
CA VAL A 125 -10.61 11.16 4.77
C VAL A 125 -11.90 11.21 5.60
N ASP A 126 -12.63 12.31 5.53
CA ASP A 126 -13.87 12.53 6.29
C ASP A 126 -15.11 11.87 5.65
N SER A 127 -14.96 11.29 4.47
CA SER A 127 -16.07 10.70 3.73
C SER A 127 -16.54 9.36 4.32
N SER A 128 -17.84 9.17 4.46
CA SER A 128 -18.45 7.89 4.84
C SER A 128 -18.19 6.78 3.81
N LYS A 129 -17.99 7.14 2.54
CA LYS A 129 -17.60 6.19 1.49
C LYS A 129 -16.25 5.54 1.80
N LEU A 130 -15.29 6.31 2.34
CA LEU A 130 -14.00 5.77 2.72
C LEU A 130 -14.14 4.72 3.82
N SER A 131 -15.03 4.92 4.79
CA SER A 131 -15.31 3.91 5.82
C SER A 131 -15.81 2.59 5.21
N THR A 132 -16.73 2.66 4.26
CA THR A 132 -17.24 1.48 3.55
C THR A 132 -16.12 0.76 2.76
N ILE A 133 -15.23 1.54 2.12
CA ILE A 133 -14.06 0.98 1.42
C ILE A 133 -13.13 0.26 2.41
N TRP A 134 -12.90 0.84 3.59
CA TRP A 134 -12.06 0.21 4.62
C TRP A 134 -12.68 -1.08 5.18
N ASP A 135 -13.98 -1.15 5.36
CA ASP A 135 -14.66 -2.37 5.79
C ASP A 135 -14.48 -3.49 4.76
N TYR A 136 -14.69 -3.18 3.47
CA TYR A 136 -14.42 -4.12 2.37
C TYR A 136 -12.96 -4.58 2.35
N ILE A 137 -12.00 -3.66 2.49
CA ILE A 137 -10.57 -3.98 2.48
C ILE A 137 -10.18 -4.89 3.65
N ARG A 138 -10.71 -4.63 4.85
CA ARG A 138 -10.45 -5.47 6.03
C ARG A 138 -10.94 -6.90 5.89
N ASP A 139 -12.05 -7.10 5.19
CA ASP A 139 -12.61 -8.43 4.98
C ASP A 139 -11.86 -9.20 3.90
N GLU A 140 -11.41 -8.50 2.86
CA GLU A 140 -10.83 -9.09 1.65
C GLU A 140 -9.33 -9.42 1.79
N TYR A 141 -8.57 -8.70 2.62
CA TYR A 141 -7.12 -8.81 2.72
C TYR A 141 -6.64 -9.30 4.09
N ASP A 142 -5.53 -10.05 4.08
CA ASP A 142 -4.85 -10.50 5.30
C ASP A 142 -4.03 -9.37 5.92
N VAL A 143 -3.35 -8.58 5.07
CA VAL A 143 -2.51 -7.44 5.47
C VAL A 143 -2.70 -6.27 4.52
N VAL A 144 -2.76 -5.07 5.08
CA VAL A 144 -2.84 -3.79 4.35
C VAL A 144 -1.69 -2.89 4.80
N ILE A 145 -0.97 -2.29 3.85
CA ILE A 145 0.14 -1.35 4.07
C ILE A 145 -0.27 0.04 3.56
#